data_276ca3ec833535ff47880df6f6d71dc3
#
_entry.id   276ca3ec833535ff47880df6f6d71dc3
#
_cell.length_a   1.000
_cell.length_b   1.000
_cell.length_c   1.000
_cell.angle_alpha   90.00
_cell.angle_beta   90.00
_cell.angle_gamma   90.00
#
_symmetry.space_group_name_H-M   'P 1'
#
loop_
_entity.id
_entity.type
_entity.pdbx_description
1 polymer ?
#
loop_
_entity_poly.entity_id
_entity_poly.type
_entity_poly.pdbx_seq_one_letter_code
_entity_poly.pdbx_strand_id
1 'polypeptide(L)'
;MTKRPLRGALRGFLFLALTGILVLVYLPAMALGKRATLAVRWLWCRGSARILGVRASTVGRPFAACPTVYVANHVSYVDALVLGALLNGTFIAKSEIASWPLFGLLCRLTGTLFVRRHWRSALIQRNALAGRMRQGENFILFGEGTSSNGLGVLPIKTSLLSVAEPWILDCPVAVQPVTLIYARHADGMPIGPTNCDWYAWHSDAEFLPHLWGVLQLGGVEIRAVVGDPALSWSVRSRKLLGRELQAHLSADLAQGRLQAGATATGCVIEGQTARAG
;
A
#
# COMPACT_ATOMS: atom_id res chain seq x y z
N MET A 1 2.65 -1.48 24.43
CA MET A 1 3.41 -2.54 23.71
C MET A 1 4.91 -2.41 23.99
N THR A 2 5.57 -3.47 24.46
CA THR A 2 7.00 -3.43 24.79
C THR A 2 7.85 -3.65 23.55
N LYS A 3 8.79 -2.75 23.30
CA LYS A 3 9.83 -2.92 22.28
C LYS A 3 10.79 -4.04 22.70
N ARG A 4 11.06 -4.99 21.81
CA ARG A 4 11.95 -6.13 22.07
C ARG A 4 13.13 -6.12 21.10
N PRO A 5 14.34 -5.66 21.52
CA PRO A 5 15.47 -5.48 20.61
C PRO A 5 15.94 -6.80 19.96
N LEU A 6 15.92 -7.93 20.68
CA LEU A 6 16.25 -9.24 20.12
C LEU A 6 15.31 -9.66 19.00
N ARG A 7 14.00 -9.38 19.13
CA ARG A 7 13.02 -9.58 18.04
C ARG A 7 13.35 -8.70 16.84
N GLY A 8 13.71 -7.43 17.09
CA GLY A 8 14.10 -6.50 16.05
C GLY A 8 15.33 -6.99 15.28
N ALA A 9 16.37 -7.45 15.97
CA ALA A 9 17.56 -7.99 15.34
C ALA A 9 17.29 -9.24 14.50
N LEU A 10 16.52 -10.20 15.05
CA LEU A 10 16.13 -11.41 14.32
C LEU A 10 15.31 -11.08 13.06
N ARG A 11 14.32 -10.20 13.18
CA ARG A 11 13.49 -9.78 12.03
C ARG A 11 14.29 -9.02 10.98
N GLY A 12 15.20 -8.14 11.42
CA GLY A 12 16.11 -7.44 10.52
C GLY A 12 16.99 -8.40 9.74
N PHE A 13 17.58 -9.39 10.43
CA PHE A 13 18.37 -10.44 9.79
C PHE A 13 17.53 -11.25 8.79
N LEU A 14 16.35 -11.71 9.19
CA LEU A 14 15.45 -12.49 8.30
C LEU A 14 15.01 -11.68 7.08
N PHE A 15 14.73 -10.38 7.25
CA PHE A 15 14.34 -9.48 6.16
C PHE A 15 15.50 -9.31 5.16
N LEU A 16 16.72 -9.10 5.65
CA LEU A 16 17.91 -8.98 4.80
C LEU A 16 18.24 -10.30 4.09
N ALA A 17 18.16 -11.43 4.79
CA ALA A 17 18.37 -12.76 4.23
C ALA A 17 17.35 -13.07 3.12
N LEU A 18 16.05 -12.85 3.40
CA LEU A 18 14.98 -13.02 2.41
C LEU A 18 15.22 -12.13 1.18
N THR A 19 15.58 -10.85 1.41
CA THR A 19 15.83 -9.91 0.32
C THR A 19 17.03 -10.36 -0.51
N GLY A 20 18.15 -10.75 0.11
CA GLY A 20 19.33 -11.22 -0.60
C GLY A 20 19.07 -12.47 -1.44
N ILE A 21 18.39 -13.47 -0.88
CA ILE A 21 18.00 -14.69 -1.59
C ILE A 21 17.10 -14.36 -2.80
N LEU A 22 16.08 -13.53 -2.58
CA LEU A 22 15.11 -13.23 -3.65
C LEU A 22 15.68 -12.29 -4.73
N VAL A 23 16.68 -11.46 -4.42
CA VAL A 23 17.43 -10.71 -5.45
C VAL A 23 18.19 -11.69 -6.36
N LEU A 24 18.84 -12.70 -5.80
CA LEU A 24 19.54 -13.73 -6.58
C LEU A 24 18.57 -14.54 -7.46
N VAL A 25 17.37 -14.86 -6.96
CA VAL A 25 16.31 -15.53 -7.73
C VAL A 25 15.67 -14.61 -8.76
N TYR A 26 15.61 -13.32 -8.51
CA TYR A 26 15.01 -12.33 -9.41
C TYR A 26 15.81 -12.17 -10.70
N LEU A 27 17.12 -12.23 -10.63
CA LEU A 27 17.99 -12.10 -11.83
C LEU A 27 17.67 -13.15 -12.89
N PRO A 28 17.67 -14.46 -12.61
CA PRO A 28 17.25 -15.46 -13.62
C PRO A 28 15.75 -15.37 -13.96
N ALA A 29 14.89 -14.96 -13.01
CA ALA A 29 13.46 -14.76 -13.28
C ALA A 29 13.20 -13.68 -14.35
N MET A 30 14.09 -12.69 -14.49
CA MET A 30 14.01 -11.70 -15.58
C MET A 30 14.08 -12.34 -16.97
N ALA A 31 14.88 -13.39 -17.14
CA ALA A 31 14.99 -14.14 -18.41
C ALA A 31 13.75 -15.02 -18.66
N LEU A 32 13.04 -15.43 -17.60
CA LEU A 32 11.81 -16.23 -17.70
C LEU A 32 10.55 -15.38 -17.95
N GLY A 33 10.68 -14.05 -17.93
CA GLY A 33 9.63 -13.11 -18.28
C GLY A 33 8.81 -12.57 -17.09
N LYS A 34 7.80 -11.75 -17.45
CA LYS A 34 7.03 -10.94 -16.49
C LYS A 34 6.31 -11.76 -15.40
N ARG A 35 5.81 -12.95 -15.73
CA ARG A 35 5.10 -13.80 -14.73
C ARG A 35 6.05 -14.26 -13.61
N ALA A 36 7.28 -14.65 -13.97
CA ALA A 36 8.27 -15.08 -13.00
C ALA A 36 8.71 -13.93 -12.07
N THR A 37 9.01 -12.75 -12.63
CA THR A 37 9.38 -11.58 -11.83
C THR A 37 8.27 -11.11 -10.90
N LEU A 38 7.00 -11.17 -11.32
CA LEU A 38 5.84 -10.88 -10.50
C LEU A 38 5.69 -11.89 -9.34
N ALA A 39 5.95 -13.18 -9.59
CA ALA A 39 5.91 -14.20 -8.55
C ALA A 39 6.98 -13.97 -7.47
N VAL A 40 8.22 -13.64 -7.87
CA VAL A 40 9.31 -13.29 -6.93
C VAL A 40 8.97 -12.05 -6.12
N ARG A 41 8.43 -11.00 -6.75
CA ARG A 41 7.97 -9.79 -6.07
C ARG A 41 6.86 -10.11 -5.05
N TRP A 42 5.87 -10.88 -5.45
CA TRP A 42 4.78 -11.30 -4.57
C TRP A 42 5.31 -12.06 -3.35
N LEU A 43 6.24 -12.99 -3.57
CA LEU A 43 6.87 -13.76 -2.51
C LEU A 43 7.65 -12.86 -1.54
N TRP A 44 8.40 -11.89 -2.08
CA TRP A 44 9.14 -10.90 -1.28
C TRP A 44 8.19 -10.03 -0.44
N CYS A 45 7.14 -9.48 -1.02
CA CYS A 45 6.17 -8.66 -0.30
C CYS A 45 5.49 -9.46 0.80
N ARG A 46 5.02 -10.66 0.49
CA ARG A 46 4.33 -11.54 1.45
C ARG A 46 5.25 -12.02 2.58
N GLY A 47 6.48 -12.41 2.24
CA GLY A 47 7.50 -12.82 3.21
C GLY A 47 7.91 -11.68 4.13
N SER A 48 8.20 -10.51 3.57
CA SER A 48 8.56 -9.30 4.31
C SER A 48 7.43 -8.86 5.25
N ALA A 49 6.18 -8.83 4.78
CA ALA A 49 5.02 -8.51 5.62
C ALA A 49 4.91 -9.48 6.82
N ARG A 50 5.11 -10.80 6.60
CA ARG A 50 5.11 -11.79 7.70
C ARG A 50 6.24 -11.58 8.69
N ILE A 51 7.46 -11.32 8.22
CA ILE A 51 8.63 -11.03 9.06
C ILE A 51 8.36 -9.80 9.94
N LEU A 52 7.74 -8.76 9.40
CA LEU A 52 7.33 -7.57 10.14
C LEU A 52 6.17 -7.83 11.11
N GLY A 53 5.53 -9.00 11.05
CA GLY A 53 4.37 -9.36 11.87
C GLY A 53 3.07 -8.74 11.37
N VAL A 54 3.00 -8.39 10.08
CA VAL A 54 1.78 -7.87 9.47
C VAL A 54 0.79 -9.02 9.22
N ARG A 55 -0.41 -8.88 9.76
CA ARG A 55 -1.57 -9.74 9.48
C ARG A 55 -2.50 -8.97 8.56
N ALA A 56 -2.42 -9.26 7.26
CA ALA A 56 -3.26 -8.62 6.27
C ALA A 56 -4.53 -9.44 6.00
N SER A 57 -5.68 -8.79 6.05
CA SER A 57 -6.97 -9.31 5.59
C SER A 57 -7.52 -8.47 4.45
N THR A 58 -8.37 -9.06 3.60
CA THR A 58 -8.92 -8.40 2.42
C THR A 58 -10.44 -8.54 2.39
N VAL A 59 -11.12 -7.43 2.09
CA VAL A 59 -12.54 -7.36 1.79
C VAL A 59 -12.69 -6.84 0.36
N GLY A 60 -13.58 -7.43 -0.43
CA GLY A 60 -13.70 -7.12 -1.86
C GLY A 60 -12.70 -7.89 -2.72
N ARG A 61 -12.69 -7.61 -4.02
CA ARG A 61 -11.82 -8.29 -5.00
C ARG A 61 -11.20 -7.31 -5.99
N PRO A 62 -9.92 -7.49 -6.36
CA PRO A 62 -9.31 -6.74 -7.45
C PRO A 62 -10.05 -6.96 -8.76
N PHE A 63 -10.31 -5.89 -9.50
CA PHE A 63 -10.93 -5.93 -10.81
C PHE A 63 -9.95 -6.50 -11.85
N ALA A 64 -10.46 -7.31 -12.78
CA ALA A 64 -9.62 -8.07 -13.70
C ALA A 64 -10.04 -7.98 -15.17
N ALA A 65 -11.15 -7.30 -15.49
CA ALA A 65 -11.67 -7.27 -16.86
C ALA A 65 -10.92 -6.32 -17.81
N CYS A 66 -10.21 -5.33 -17.26
CA CYS A 66 -9.35 -4.42 -18.04
C CYS A 66 -8.20 -3.90 -17.17
N PRO A 67 -7.19 -3.22 -17.76
CA PRO A 67 -6.12 -2.58 -17.02
C PRO A 67 -6.66 -1.66 -15.93
N THR A 68 -6.12 -1.77 -14.73
CA THR A 68 -6.66 -1.11 -13.53
C THR A 68 -5.60 -0.24 -12.86
N VAL A 69 -5.99 0.98 -12.47
CA VAL A 69 -5.27 1.85 -11.55
C VAL A 69 -5.88 1.68 -10.17
N TYR A 70 -5.19 0.99 -9.29
CA TYR A 70 -5.55 0.90 -7.87
C TYR A 70 -5.12 2.17 -7.16
N VAL A 71 -6.06 2.90 -6.56
CA VAL A 71 -5.78 4.13 -5.83
C VAL A 71 -5.96 3.88 -4.34
N ALA A 72 -4.85 3.94 -3.60
CA ALA A 72 -4.85 3.67 -2.16
C ALA A 72 -4.53 4.92 -1.33
N ASN A 73 -5.00 4.94 -0.07
CA ASN A 73 -4.44 5.81 0.96
C ASN A 73 -3.03 5.35 1.35
N HIS A 74 -2.28 6.20 2.05
CA HIS A 74 -0.88 5.92 2.37
C HIS A 74 -0.57 6.25 3.83
N VAL A 75 -0.12 5.26 4.58
CA VAL A 75 0.21 5.38 6.00
C VAL A 75 1.71 5.13 6.25
N SER A 76 2.28 4.14 5.55
CA SER A 76 3.64 3.68 5.81
C SER A 76 4.24 2.98 4.58
N TYR A 77 5.58 2.82 4.55
CA TYR A 77 6.24 1.93 3.60
C TYR A 77 5.77 0.47 3.70
N VAL A 78 5.16 0.09 4.82
CA VAL A 78 4.53 -1.24 5.02
C VAL A 78 3.36 -1.45 4.04
N ASP A 79 2.69 -0.39 3.63
CA ASP A 79 1.59 -0.44 2.65
C ASP A 79 2.02 -1.08 1.33
N ALA A 80 3.25 -0.78 0.89
CA ALA A 80 3.79 -1.35 -0.34
C ALA A 80 3.96 -2.88 -0.24
N LEU A 81 4.26 -3.41 0.95
CA LEU A 81 4.35 -4.86 1.17
C LEU A 81 2.96 -5.50 1.14
N VAL A 82 1.96 -4.86 1.76
CA VAL A 82 0.58 -5.35 1.78
C VAL A 82 -0.03 -5.31 0.38
N LEU A 83 0.04 -4.17 -0.30
CA LEU A 83 -0.53 -4.02 -1.64
C LEU A 83 0.23 -4.86 -2.67
N GLY A 84 1.56 -4.98 -2.57
CA GLY A 84 2.35 -5.83 -3.46
C GLY A 84 2.10 -7.33 -3.28
N ALA A 85 1.63 -7.76 -2.10
CA ALA A 85 1.19 -9.12 -1.85
C ALA A 85 -0.27 -9.37 -2.27
N LEU A 86 -1.09 -8.31 -2.34
CA LEU A 86 -2.52 -8.39 -2.64
C LEU A 86 -2.82 -8.15 -4.12
N LEU A 87 -2.15 -7.18 -4.73
CA LEU A 87 -2.47 -6.67 -6.05
C LEU A 87 -1.41 -7.06 -7.09
N ASN A 88 -1.87 -7.47 -8.26
CA ASN A 88 -1.00 -7.62 -9.43
C ASN A 88 -0.91 -6.26 -10.16
N GLY A 89 -0.02 -5.39 -9.70
CA GLY A 89 0.16 -4.06 -10.28
C GLY A 89 1.57 -3.52 -10.03
N THR A 90 1.99 -2.57 -10.84
CA THR A 90 3.26 -1.84 -10.70
C THR A 90 3.06 -0.58 -9.88
N PHE A 91 3.93 -0.33 -8.92
CA PHE A 91 3.87 0.89 -8.12
C PHE A 91 4.27 2.12 -8.95
N ILE A 92 3.55 3.22 -8.71
CA ILE A 92 3.96 4.55 -9.16
C ILE A 92 4.57 5.28 -7.95
N ALA A 93 5.81 5.70 -8.06
CA ALA A 93 6.55 6.36 -6.99
C ALA A 93 7.19 7.67 -7.45
N LYS A 94 7.53 8.54 -6.49
CA LYS A 94 8.30 9.76 -6.77
C LYS A 94 9.71 9.44 -7.25
N SER A 95 10.25 10.24 -8.18
CA SER A 95 11.61 10.05 -8.72
C SER A 95 12.71 10.12 -7.66
N GLU A 96 12.50 10.87 -6.58
CA GLU A 96 13.44 11.03 -5.47
C GLU A 96 13.71 9.70 -4.74
N ILE A 97 12.71 8.81 -4.71
CA ILE A 97 12.85 7.47 -4.09
C ILE A 97 13.86 6.61 -4.88
N ALA A 98 14.03 6.86 -6.18
CA ALA A 98 14.99 6.13 -7.00
C ALA A 98 16.45 6.31 -6.55
N SER A 99 16.77 7.41 -5.87
CA SER A 99 18.12 7.72 -5.34
C SER A 99 18.37 7.14 -3.94
N TRP A 100 17.37 6.59 -3.28
CA TRP A 100 17.53 6.03 -1.94
C TRP A 100 18.34 4.73 -1.98
N PRO A 101 19.39 4.60 -1.15
CA PRO A 101 20.18 3.36 -1.08
C PRO A 101 19.26 2.15 -0.81
N LEU A 102 19.54 1.03 -1.43
CA LEU A 102 18.79 -0.22 -1.35
C LEU A 102 17.31 -0.09 -1.79
N PHE A 103 16.56 0.86 -1.26
CA PHE A 103 15.13 1.04 -1.57
C PHE A 103 14.89 1.42 -3.04
N GLY A 104 15.69 2.36 -3.57
CA GLY A 104 15.64 2.73 -4.98
C GLY A 104 16.03 1.57 -5.90
N LEU A 105 17.01 0.74 -5.49
CA LEU A 105 17.36 -0.47 -6.23
C LEU A 105 16.21 -1.48 -6.25
N LEU A 106 15.60 -1.76 -5.10
CA LEU A 106 14.45 -2.67 -5.00
C LEU A 106 13.26 -2.17 -5.83
N CYS A 107 12.97 -0.88 -5.78
CA CYS A 107 11.91 -0.28 -6.61
C CYS A 107 12.20 -0.43 -8.11
N ARG A 108 13.45 -0.24 -8.55
CA ARG A 108 13.86 -0.46 -9.95
C ARG A 108 13.72 -1.91 -10.36
N LEU A 109 14.21 -2.84 -9.54
CA LEU A 109 14.11 -4.28 -9.79
C LEU A 109 12.64 -4.73 -9.88
N THR A 110 11.76 -4.18 -9.05
CA THR A 110 10.32 -4.49 -9.10
C THR A 110 9.56 -3.76 -10.21
N GLY A 111 10.25 -3.01 -11.07
CA GLY A 111 9.65 -2.32 -12.22
C GLY A 111 8.83 -1.09 -11.85
N THR A 112 9.01 -0.54 -10.63
CA THR A 112 8.32 0.69 -10.19
C THR A 112 8.49 1.80 -11.21
N LEU A 113 7.39 2.45 -11.55
CA LEU A 113 7.40 3.61 -12.45
C LEU A 113 7.69 4.88 -11.62
N PHE A 114 8.83 5.51 -11.87
CA PHE A 114 9.19 6.75 -11.20
C PHE A 114 8.64 7.96 -11.97
N VAL A 115 7.90 8.82 -11.26
CA VAL A 115 7.31 10.04 -11.82
C VAL A 115 7.95 11.29 -11.20
N ARG A 116 8.32 12.24 -12.06
CA ARG A 116 8.77 13.59 -11.65
C ARG A 116 7.56 14.51 -11.59
N ARG A 117 7.41 15.28 -10.52
CA ARG A 117 6.33 16.27 -10.35
C ARG A 117 6.65 17.57 -11.12
N HIS A 118 7.02 17.44 -12.40
CA HIS A 118 7.33 18.59 -13.23
C HIS A 118 6.39 18.62 -14.44
N TRP A 119 5.77 19.76 -14.71
CA TRP A 119 4.78 19.90 -15.79
C TRP A 119 5.33 19.51 -17.19
N ARG A 120 6.62 19.78 -17.46
CA ARG A 120 7.29 19.43 -18.74
C ARG A 120 7.41 17.92 -18.95
N SER A 121 7.50 17.13 -17.90
CA SER A 121 7.59 15.68 -17.98
C SER A 121 6.23 14.97 -17.88
N ALA A 122 5.17 15.70 -17.54
CA ALA A 122 3.84 15.11 -17.32
C ALA A 122 3.30 14.37 -18.56
N LEU A 123 3.47 14.93 -19.76
CA LEU A 123 3.01 14.32 -21.00
C LEU A 123 3.79 13.04 -21.34
N ILE A 124 5.12 13.06 -21.19
CA ILE A 124 5.98 11.91 -21.47
C ILE A 124 5.65 10.77 -20.50
N GLN A 125 5.51 11.08 -19.20
CA GLN A 125 5.19 10.12 -18.16
C GLN A 125 3.80 9.51 -18.37
N ARG A 126 2.82 10.35 -18.73
CA ARG A 126 1.47 9.90 -19.07
C ARG A 126 1.47 8.93 -20.25
N ASN A 127 2.21 9.24 -21.31
CA ASN A 127 2.29 8.39 -22.50
C ASN A 127 3.01 7.07 -22.21
N ALA A 128 4.05 7.08 -21.38
CA ALA A 128 4.73 5.87 -20.91
C ALA A 128 3.79 4.97 -20.10
N LEU A 129 3.00 5.58 -19.19
CA LEU A 129 2.00 4.88 -18.39
C LEU A 129 0.91 4.28 -19.28
N ALA A 130 0.37 5.08 -20.21
CA ALA A 130 -0.64 4.64 -21.17
C ALA A 130 -0.15 3.47 -22.05
N GLY A 131 1.10 3.53 -22.52
CA GLY A 131 1.71 2.44 -23.31
C GLY A 131 1.78 1.12 -22.55
N ARG A 132 2.12 1.16 -21.26
CA ARG A 132 2.17 -0.04 -20.41
C ARG A 132 0.76 -0.56 -20.09
N MET A 133 -0.22 0.32 -19.90
CA MET A 133 -1.63 -0.06 -19.70
C MET A 133 -2.22 -0.75 -20.94
N ARG A 134 -1.90 -0.28 -22.15
CA ARG A 134 -2.30 -0.97 -23.40
C ARG A 134 -1.75 -2.41 -23.49
N GLN A 135 -0.65 -2.68 -22.79
CA GLN A 135 -0.07 -4.03 -22.66
C GLN A 135 -0.70 -4.86 -21.52
N GLY A 136 -1.80 -4.39 -20.94
CA GLY A 136 -2.54 -5.07 -19.85
C GLY A 136 -1.90 -4.91 -18.47
N GLU A 137 -1.04 -3.91 -18.26
CA GLU A 137 -0.41 -3.69 -16.97
C GLU A 137 -1.28 -2.87 -16.03
N ASN A 138 -1.43 -3.33 -14.79
CA ASN A 138 -2.09 -2.60 -13.72
C ASN A 138 -1.09 -1.73 -12.96
N PHE A 139 -1.60 -0.67 -12.35
CA PHE A 139 -0.79 0.23 -11.52
C PHE A 139 -1.36 0.39 -10.12
N ILE A 140 -0.46 0.62 -9.16
CA ILE A 140 -0.79 0.92 -7.76
C ILE A 140 -0.29 2.33 -7.48
N LEU A 141 -1.20 3.20 -7.09
CA LEU A 141 -0.97 4.61 -6.83
C LEU A 141 -1.39 4.96 -5.41
N PHE A 142 -0.51 5.59 -4.65
CA PHE A 142 -0.88 6.26 -3.42
C PHE A 142 -1.45 7.63 -3.75
N GLY A 143 -2.79 7.76 -3.70
CA GLY A 143 -3.52 8.93 -4.18
C GLY A 143 -3.20 10.22 -3.43
N GLU A 144 -2.82 10.14 -2.17
CA GLU A 144 -2.40 11.26 -1.32
C GLU A 144 -1.05 11.85 -1.75
N GLY A 145 -0.22 11.06 -2.43
CA GLY A 145 1.11 11.46 -2.88
C GLY A 145 2.11 11.72 -1.77
N THR A 146 1.77 11.44 -0.52
CA THR A 146 2.62 11.40 0.67
C THR A 146 1.95 10.48 1.68
N SER A 147 2.68 9.99 2.67
CA SER A 147 2.11 9.22 3.78
C SER A 147 1.49 10.13 4.85
N SER A 148 0.52 9.61 5.59
CA SER A 148 -0.22 10.27 6.67
C SER A 148 -0.13 9.45 7.96
N ASN A 149 -0.73 9.94 9.04
CA ASN A 149 -0.83 9.19 10.30
C ASN A 149 -1.87 8.03 10.24
N GLY A 150 -2.60 7.88 9.13
CA GLY A 150 -3.59 6.83 8.95
C GLY A 150 -4.90 7.01 9.72
N LEU A 151 -5.10 8.15 10.37
CA LEU A 151 -6.34 8.46 11.10
C LEU A 151 -7.41 9.09 10.21
N GLY A 152 -7.01 9.61 9.07
CA GLY A 152 -7.83 10.18 8.00
C GLY A 152 -7.14 10.01 6.66
N VAL A 153 -7.85 10.35 5.57
CA VAL A 153 -7.31 10.33 4.21
C VAL A 153 -6.99 11.75 3.77
N LEU A 154 -5.75 12.01 3.38
CA LEU A 154 -5.33 13.30 2.85
C LEU A 154 -5.93 13.55 1.46
N PRO A 155 -6.01 14.83 1.01
CA PRO A 155 -6.57 15.17 -0.29
C PRO A 155 -5.88 14.42 -1.44
N ILE A 156 -6.67 13.77 -2.29
CA ILE A 156 -6.19 13.04 -3.47
C ILE A 156 -5.59 13.98 -4.49
N LYS A 157 -4.37 13.70 -4.93
CA LYS A 157 -3.65 14.48 -5.95
C LYS A 157 -4.15 14.13 -7.35
N THR A 158 -5.15 14.88 -7.83
CA THR A 158 -5.84 14.60 -9.09
C THR A 158 -4.94 14.61 -10.33
N SER A 159 -3.77 15.27 -10.27
CA SER A 159 -2.77 15.21 -11.35
C SER A 159 -2.27 13.80 -11.64
N LEU A 160 -2.26 12.92 -10.64
CA LEU A 160 -1.85 11.53 -10.80
C LEU A 160 -2.94 10.67 -11.45
N LEU A 161 -4.20 11.14 -11.44
CA LEU A 161 -5.33 10.47 -12.05
C LEU A 161 -5.51 10.80 -13.54
N SER A 162 -4.63 11.63 -14.11
CA SER A 162 -4.71 12.01 -15.52
C SER A 162 -4.63 10.83 -16.48
N VAL A 163 -4.01 9.72 -16.06
CA VAL A 163 -3.96 8.48 -16.85
C VAL A 163 -5.32 7.82 -17.05
N ALA A 164 -6.26 8.05 -16.14
CA ALA A 164 -7.61 7.51 -16.21
C ALA A 164 -8.57 8.35 -17.07
N GLU A 165 -8.09 9.45 -17.67
CA GLU A 165 -8.90 10.28 -18.56
C GLU A 165 -9.19 9.54 -19.87
N PRO A 166 -10.49 9.43 -20.33
CA PRO A 166 -10.90 8.55 -21.43
C PRO A 166 -10.20 8.77 -22.78
N TRP A 167 -9.78 10.01 -23.03
CA TRP A 167 -9.13 10.41 -24.30
C TRP A 167 -7.64 10.06 -24.39
N ILE A 168 -7.09 9.39 -23.38
CA ILE A 168 -5.67 9.03 -23.34
C ILE A 168 -5.44 7.60 -23.82
N LEU A 169 -6.44 6.74 -23.63
CA LEU A 169 -6.37 5.32 -23.94
C LEU A 169 -7.52 4.93 -24.86
N ASP A 170 -7.17 4.22 -25.94
CA ASP A 170 -8.15 3.65 -26.87
C ASP A 170 -8.84 2.39 -26.30
N CYS A 171 -8.55 2.06 -25.06
CA CYS A 171 -9.11 0.92 -24.33
C CYS A 171 -9.64 1.35 -22.96
N PRO A 172 -10.64 0.65 -22.41
CA PRO A 172 -11.16 0.93 -21.09
C PRO A 172 -10.09 0.70 -20.01
N VAL A 173 -10.06 1.59 -19.05
CA VAL A 173 -9.25 1.48 -17.84
C VAL A 173 -10.15 1.59 -16.64
N ALA A 174 -9.96 0.74 -15.65
CA ALA A 174 -10.63 0.85 -14.37
C ALA A 174 -9.79 1.67 -13.38
N VAL A 175 -10.48 2.45 -12.55
CA VAL A 175 -9.89 3.06 -11.35
C VAL A 175 -10.59 2.45 -10.16
N GLN A 176 -9.83 1.77 -9.30
CA GLN A 176 -10.39 1.04 -8.16
C GLN A 176 -9.80 1.55 -6.85
N PRO A 177 -10.61 2.02 -5.89
CA PRO A 177 -10.14 2.43 -4.58
C PRO A 177 -9.71 1.22 -3.76
N VAL A 178 -8.65 1.39 -2.96
CA VAL A 178 -8.19 0.38 -2.00
C VAL A 178 -7.87 1.07 -0.69
N THR A 179 -8.68 0.82 0.34
CA THR A 179 -8.51 1.46 1.65
C THR A 179 -7.70 0.56 2.58
N LEU A 180 -6.55 1.05 3.02
CA LEU A 180 -5.72 0.39 4.03
C LEU A 180 -6.09 0.91 5.41
N ILE A 181 -6.53 0.02 6.28
CA ILE A 181 -6.97 0.30 7.64
C ILE A 181 -6.04 -0.41 8.61
N TYR A 182 -5.21 0.35 9.31
CA TYR A 182 -4.41 -0.14 10.43
C TYR A 182 -5.34 -0.29 11.64
N ALA A 183 -5.82 -1.51 11.86
CA ALA A 183 -6.90 -1.77 12.79
C ALA A 183 -6.40 -1.94 14.23
N ARG A 184 -5.43 -2.82 14.43
CA ARG A 184 -4.96 -3.21 15.78
C ARG A 184 -3.48 -3.56 15.79
N HIS A 185 -2.89 -3.39 16.95
CA HIS A 185 -1.61 -4.02 17.29
C HIS A 185 -1.78 -5.53 17.53
N ALA A 186 -0.67 -6.27 17.53
CA ALA A 186 -0.69 -7.73 17.73
C ALA A 186 -1.24 -8.18 19.09
N ASP A 187 -1.27 -7.31 20.09
CA ASP A 187 -1.86 -7.54 21.41
C ASP A 187 -3.36 -7.21 21.47
N GLY A 188 -3.97 -6.87 20.31
CA GLY A 188 -5.40 -6.57 20.21
C GLY A 188 -5.75 -5.10 20.45
N MET A 189 -4.79 -4.26 20.90
CA MET A 189 -5.05 -2.85 21.16
C MET A 189 -5.40 -2.11 19.85
N PRO A 190 -6.51 -1.37 19.78
CA PRO A 190 -6.87 -0.58 18.61
C PRO A 190 -5.84 0.50 18.30
N ILE A 191 -5.62 0.77 17.01
CA ILE A 191 -4.78 1.88 16.58
C ILE A 191 -5.58 3.18 16.60
N GLY A 192 -5.05 4.15 17.32
CA GLY A 192 -5.67 5.45 17.56
C GLY A 192 -4.66 6.59 17.61
N PRO A 193 -5.10 7.80 18.01
CA PRO A 193 -4.25 9.01 18.00
C PRO A 193 -2.97 8.91 18.83
N THR A 194 -2.98 8.11 19.89
CA THR A 194 -1.85 7.98 20.83
C THR A 194 -0.80 6.96 20.43
N ASN A 195 -1.07 6.12 19.42
CA ASN A 195 -0.21 5.00 19.06
C ASN A 195 -0.07 4.73 17.54
N CYS A 196 -0.73 5.52 16.69
CA CYS A 196 -0.66 5.37 15.23
C CYS A 196 0.78 5.51 14.71
N ASP A 197 1.58 6.40 15.27
CA ASP A 197 2.96 6.67 14.86
C ASP A 197 3.91 5.49 15.07
N TRP A 198 3.48 4.43 15.75
CA TRP A 198 4.30 3.23 15.86
C TRP A 198 4.46 2.50 14.51
N TYR A 199 3.49 2.63 13.61
CA TYR A 199 3.53 2.04 12.26
C TYR A 199 3.41 3.08 11.16
N ALA A 200 2.75 4.21 11.41
CA ALA A 200 2.66 5.30 10.45
C ALA A 200 4.01 6.00 10.28
N TRP A 201 4.44 6.11 9.04
CA TRP A 201 5.67 6.80 8.69
C TRP A 201 5.35 8.04 7.88
N HIS A 202 5.31 9.19 8.54
CA HIS A 202 4.88 10.46 7.98
C HIS A 202 5.67 11.63 8.55
N SER A 203 5.45 12.83 8.02
CA SER A 203 6.15 14.06 8.43
C SER A 203 7.68 13.91 8.32
N ASP A 204 8.40 14.31 9.34
CA ASP A 204 9.87 14.32 9.38
C ASP A 204 10.48 13.05 10.02
N ALA A 205 9.68 11.98 10.15
CA ALA A 205 10.16 10.74 10.74
C ALA A 205 11.29 10.12 9.90
N GLU A 206 12.46 9.95 10.51
CA GLU A 206 13.59 9.30 9.86
C GLU A 206 13.32 7.82 9.60
N PHE A 207 13.64 7.36 8.38
CA PHE A 207 13.31 6.02 7.92
C PHE A 207 13.95 4.90 8.77
N LEU A 208 15.27 4.94 9.00
CA LEU A 208 15.98 3.85 9.70
C LEU A 208 15.59 3.72 11.17
N PRO A 209 15.50 4.79 11.98
CA PRO A 209 15.01 4.73 13.35
C PRO A 209 13.58 4.22 13.43
N HIS A 210 12.68 4.66 12.53
CA HIS A 210 11.30 4.20 12.47
C HIS A 210 11.23 2.71 12.13
N LEU A 211 11.94 2.26 11.08
CA LEU A 211 12.01 0.85 10.69
C LEU A 211 12.52 -0.02 11.85
N TRP A 212 13.57 0.41 12.54
CA TRP A 212 14.06 -0.30 13.71
C TRP A 212 13.01 -0.39 14.82
N GLY A 213 12.24 0.68 15.02
CA GLY A 213 11.08 0.67 15.91
C GLY A 213 10.04 -0.38 15.52
N VAL A 214 9.62 -0.40 14.26
CA VAL A 214 8.64 -1.36 13.73
C VAL A 214 9.10 -2.81 13.87
N LEU A 215 10.37 -3.10 13.59
CA LEU A 215 10.95 -4.45 13.72
C LEU A 215 10.84 -4.99 15.17
N GLN A 216 10.91 -4.12 16.17
CA GLN A 216 10.83 -4.49 17.58
C GLN A 216 9.39 -4.73 18.07
N LEU A 217 8.37 -4.21 17.38
CA LEU A 217 6.96 -4.32 17.75
C LEU A 217 6.44 -5.75 17.58
N GLY A 218 5.29 -6.06 18.20
CA GLY A 218 4.65 -7.39 18.10
C GLY A 218 4.14 -7.72 16.71
N GLY A 219 3.64 -6.72 16.01
CA GLY A 219 2.99 -6.82 14.70
C GLY A 219 1.72 -5.97 14.66
N VAL A 220 1.10 -5.93 13.49
CA VAL A 220 -0.08 -5.11 13.19
C VAL A 220 -1.07 -5.86 12.33
N GLU A 221 -2.36 -5.65 12.59
CA GLU A 221 -3.46 -6.09 11.74
C GLU A 221 -3.83 -4.98 10.78
N ILE A 222 -3.73 -5.26 9.47
CA ILE A 222 -4.08 -4.34 8.40
C ILE A 222 -5.20 -4.95 7.57
N ARG A 223 -6.32 -4.23 7.46
CA ARG A 223 -7.42 -4.61 6.57
C ARG A 223 -7.33 -3.80 5.29
N ALA A 224 -7.33 -4.49 4.15
CA ALA A 224 -7.43 -3.88 2.83
C ALA A 224 -8.88 -4.01 2.32
N VAL A 225 -9.57 -2.89 2.16
CA VAL A 225 -10.91 -2.85 1.57
C VAL A 225 -10.76 -2.45 0.12
N VAL A 226 -11.13 -3.36 -0.79
CA VAL A 226 -11.10 -3.16 -2.24
C VAL A 226 -12.50 -2.80 -2.67
N GLY A 227 -12.71 -1.52 -3.00
CA GLY A 227 -14.02 -0.99 -3.38
C GLY A 227 -14.38 -1.29 -4.84
N ASP A 228 -15.52 -0.78 -5.28
CA ASP A 228 -16.00 -0.97 -6.64
C ASP A 228 -15.20 -0.15 -7.65
N PRO A 229 -14.90 -0.70 -8.84
CA PRO A 229 -14.17 0.00 -9.88
C PRO A 229 -15.03 1.02 -10.61
N ALA A 230 -14.48 2.22 -10.88
CA ALA A 230 -15.02 3.17 -11.84
C ALA A 230 -14.33 2.96 -13.20
N LEU A 231 -15.09 2.86 -14.28
CA LEU A 231 -14.51 2.74 -15.61
C LEU A 231 -14.17 4.10 -16.21
N SER A 232 -13.07 4.21 -16.94
CA SER A 232 -12.55 5.49 -17.45
C SER A 232 -13.55 6.25 -18.33
N TRP A 233 -14.38 5.57 -19.11
CA TRP A 233 -15.42 6.21 -19.93
C TRP A 233 -16.58 6.82 -19.14
N SER A 234 -16.80 6.43 -17.88
CA SER A 234 -17.77 7.06 -16.99
C SER A 234 -17.19 8.29 -16.26
N VAL A 235 -15.87 8.48 -16.35
CA VAL A 235 -15.16 9.57 -15.67
C VAL A 235 -15.32 10.87 -16.45
N ARG A 236 -16.18 11.77 -15.97
CA ARG A 236 -16.39 13.11 -16.57
C ARG A 236 -15.20 14.05 -16.38
N SER A 237 -14.51 13.98 -15.28
CA SER A 237 -13.26 14.72 -15.02
C SER A 237 -12.45 14.08 -13.89
N ARG A 238 -11.11 14.20 -13.97
CA ARG A 238 -10.20 13.76 -12.90
C ARG A 238 -10.45 14.45 -11.56
N LYS A 239 -11.01 15.67 -11.56
CA LYS A 239 -11.34 16.40 -10.32
C LYS A 239 -12.52 15.74 -9.63
N LEU A 240 -13.56 15.35 -10.39
CA LEU A 240 -14.72 14.65 -9.86
C LEU A 240 -14.31 13.26 -9.35
N LEU A 241 -13.58 12.49 -10.16
CA LEU A 241 -13.03 11.19 -9.77
C LEU A 241 -12.22 11.28 -8.47
N GLY A 242 -11.37 12.30 -8.33
CA GLY A 242 -10.58 12.51 -7.12
C GLY A 242 -11.42 12.77 -5.88
N ARG A 243 -12.55 13.50 -6.01
CA ARG A 243 -13.50 13.73 -4.91
C ARG A 243 -14.24 12.44 -4.53
N GLU A 244 -14.69 11.67 -5.52
CA GLU A 244 -15.37 10.39 -5.30
C GLU A 244 -14.44 9.38 -4.61
N LEU A 245 -13.19 9.26 -5.08
CA LEU A 245 -12.17 8.43 -4.44
C LEU A 245 -11.89 8.88 -3.00
N GLN A 246 -11.76 10.20 -2.78
CA GLN A 246 -11.56 10.77 -1.44
C GLN A 246 -12.70 10.40 -0.49
N ALA A 247 -13.93 10.57 -0.94
CA ALA A 247 -15.12 10.26 -0.15
C ALA A 247 -15.18 8.75 0.18
N HIS A 248 -14.94 7.89 -0.81
CA HIS A 248 -14.98 6.45 -0.67
C HIS A 248 -13.91 5.95 0.33
N LEU A 249 -12.64 6.33 0.11
CA LEU A 249 -11.55 5.95 1.00
C LEU A 249 -11.77 6.46 2.44
N SER A 250 -12.31 7.68 2.59
CA SER A 250 -12.60 8.25 3.91
C SER A 250 -13.73 7.52 4.62
N ALA A 251 -14.79 7.13 3.91
CA ALA A 251 -15.92 6.37 4.46
C ALA A 251 -15.47 4.97 4.93
N ASP A 252 -14.76 4.24 4.07
CA ASP A 252 -14.22 2.91 4.41
C ASP A 252 -13.29 2.97 5.62
N LEU A 253 -12.37 3.96 5.65
CA LEU A 253 -11.44 4.15 6.76
C LEU A 253 -12.19 4.42 8.07
N ALA A 254 -13.18 5.32 8.06
CA ALA A 254 -13.99 5.64 9.23
C ALA A 254 -14.76 4.41 9.75
N GLN A 255 -15.43 3.68 8.85
CA GLN A 255 -16.17 2.48 9.19
C GLN A 255 -15.25 1.38 9.76
N GLY A 256 -14.13 1.12 9.12
CA GLY A 256 -13.20 0.07 9.56
C GLY A 256 -12.55 0.39 10.91
N ARG A 257 -12.30 1.65 11.21
CA ARG A 257 -11.79 2.10 12.51
C ARG A 257 -12.84 1.95 13.62
N LEU A 258 -14.11 2.26 13.34
CA LEU A 258 -15.21 2.02 14.28
C LEU A 258 -15.35 0.53 14.60
N GLN A 259 -15.29 -0.33 13.61
CA GLN A 259 -15.33 -1.79 13.82
C GLN A 259 -14.15 -2.29 14.65
N ALA A 260 -12.94 -1.74 14.43
CA ALA A 260 -11.77 -2.08 15.24
C ALA A 260 -11.95 -1.65 16.70
N GLY A 261 -12.47 -0.47 16.97
CA GLY A 261 -12.78 0.01 18.32
C GLY A 261 -13.91 -0.76 19.00
N ALA A 262 -15.01 -1.04 18.29
CA ALA A 262 -16.19 -1.73 18.86
C ALA A 262 -15.85 -3.17 19.30
N THR A 263 -15.08 -3.92 18.52
CA THR A 263 -14.67 -5.28 18.90
C THR A 263 -13.71 -5.34 20.10
N ALA A 264 -12.91 -4.28 20.33
CA ALA A 264 -12.05 -4.22 21.52
C ALA A 264 -12.87 -3.99 22.80
N THR A 265 -13.92 -3.18 22.72
CA THR A 265 -14.83 -2.89 23.86
C THR A 265 -15.68 -4.12 24.22
N GLY A 266 -16.17 -4.85 23.24
CA GLY A 266 -16.95 -6.09 23.47
C GLY A 266 -16.15 -7.18 24.19
N CYS A 267 -14.90 -7.36 23.86
CA CYS A 267 -14.04 -8.35 24.52
C CYS A 267 -13.75 -8.04 26.00
N VAL A 268 -13.74 -6.76 26.39
CA VAL A 268 -13.53 -6.34 27.79
C VAL A 268 -14.80 -6.57 28.64
N ILE A 269 -15.99 -6.39 28.05
CA ILE A 269 -17.27 -6.56 28.78
C ILE A 269 -17.55 -8.05 29.06
N GLU A 270 -17.28 -8.96 28.08
CA GLU A 270 -17.48 -10.39 28.29
C GLU A 270 -16.53 -10.97 29.35
N GLY A 271 -15.31 -10.43 29.45
CA GLY A 271 -14.35 -10.89 30.49
C GLY A 271 -14.70 -10.46 31.91
N GLN A 272 -15.50 -9.40 32.11
CA GLN A 272 -15.92 -8.94 33.43
C GLN A 272 -17.19 -9.64 33.93
N THR A 273 -18.09 -10.02 33.05
CA THR A 273 -19.31 -10.76 33.45
C THR A 273 -19.04 -12.22 33.83
N ALA A 274 -17.96 -12.82 33.36
CA ALA A 274 -17.59 -14.19 33.71
C ALA A 274 -16.88 -14.34 35.05
N ARG A 275 -16.57 -13.25 35.77
CA ARG A 275 -15.92 -13.26 37.11
C ARG A 275 -16.84 -12.84 38.26
N ALA A 276 -18.11 -12.55 37.98
CA ALA A 276 -19.10 -12.12 38.97
C ALA A 276 -20.25 -13.15 39.18
N GLY A 277 -20.02 -14.43 38.82
CA GLY A 277 -20.94 -15.51 39.03
C GLY A 277 -20.36 -16.61 39.92
#